data_136d3d493925c72e08186617b7aaca34
#
_entry.id   136d3d493925c72e08186617b7aaca34
#
_cell.length_a   1.000
_cell.length_b   1.000
_cell.length_c   1.000
_cell.angle_alpha   90.00
_cell.angle_beta   90.00
_cell.angle_gamma   90.00
#
_symmetry.space_group_name_H-M   'P 1'
#
loop_
_entity.id
_entity.type
_entity.pdbx_description
1 polymer ?
#
loop_
_entity_poly.entity_id
_entity_poly.type
_entity_poly.pdbx_seq_one_letter_code
_entity_poly.pdbx_strand_id
1 'polypeptide(L)'
;DDYEHGGWKVLKHASHILPDTEDFITLEGTSAGLLYNVESTKLQELPKAADALLPKVEEFIKGHDIDHWICHPGGKVVLQNTAEGLNLPDGALDSSFEMFRLFGNMSATSVIKTLQNDFMKEGKLVMISYGPGFQVDLCLLEKI
;
A
#
# COMPACT_ATOMS: atom_id res chain seq x y z
N ASP A 1 -2.56 -21.90 -23.41
CA ASP A 1 -2.37 -20.60 -22.78
C ASP A 1 -1.53 -20.80 -21.55
N ASP A 2 -0.26 -20.55 -21.74
CA ASP A 2 0.83 -21.10 -20.95
C ASP A 2 1.20 -20.20 -19.78
N TYR A 3 0.45 -20.25 -18.70
CA TYR A 3 0.89 -19.75 -17.39
C TYR A 3 1.75 -20.82 -16.69
N GLU A 4 2.78 -21.32 -17.37
CA GLU A 4 3.72 -22.31 -16.81
C GLU A 4 4.53 -21.78 -15.61
N HIS A 5 4.41 -20.48 -15.29
CA HIS A 5 5.22 -19.86 -14.24
C HIS A 5 4.44 -19.34 -13.04
N GLY A 6 3.19 -19.74 -12.92
CA GLY A 6 2.33 -19.26 -11.85
C GLY A 6 1.96 -17.77 -12.04
N GLY A 7 0.80 -17.39 -11.59
CA GLY A 7 0.29 -16.03 -11.68
C GLY A 7 -0.36 -15.61 -10.38
N TRP A 8 -0.98 -14.43 -10.42
CA TRP A 8 -1.79 -13.92 -9.35
C TRP A 8 -3.22 -13.75 -9.84
N LYS A 9 -4.16 -14.33 -9.13
CA LYS A 9 -5.57 -14.13 -9.35
C LYS A 9 -6.06 -13.01 -8.44
N VAL A 10 -6.67 -11.97 -9.02
CA VAL A 10 -7.33 -10.92 -8.25
C VAL A 10 -8.67 -11.48 -7.74
N LEU A 11 -8.80 -11.57 -6.42
CA LEU A 11 -10.02 -12.04 -5.76
C LEU A 11 -10.97 -10.87 -5.47
N LYS A 12 -10.42 -9.74 -5.01
CA LYS A 12 -11.19 -8.59 -4.58
C LYS A 12 -10.34 -7.32 -4.68
N HIS A 13 -10.97 -6.19 -4.93
CA HIS A 13 -10.34 -4.87 -4.81
C HIS A 13 -11.33 -3.87 -4.19
N ALA A 14 -10.80 -2.82 -3.59
CA ALA A 14 -11.57 -1.70 -3.06
C ALA A 14 -10.70 -0.44 -3.02
N SER A 15 -11.36 0.71 -3.09
CA SER A 15 -10.76 2.04 -2.90
C SER A 15 -11.59 2.81 -1.90
N HIS A 16 -10.94 3.47 -0.97
CA HIS A 16 -11.58 4.35 0.01
C HIS A 16 -10.84 5.67 0.10
N ILE A 17 -11.57 6.77 -0.04
CA ILE A 17 -11.04 8.13 0.10
C ILE A 17 -11.45 8.67 1.47
N LEU A 18 -10.50 9.25 2.19
CA LEU A 18 -10.79 9.96 3.42
C LEU A 18 -11.31 11.35 3.07
N PRO A 19 -12.54 11.73 3.49
CA PRO A 19 -13.08 13.06 3.22
C PRO A 19 -12.19 14.20 3.76
N ASP A 20 -12.24 15.35 3.10
CA ASP A 20 -11.56 16.59 3.52
C ASP A 20 -10.00 16.45 3.59
N THR A 21 -9.43 15.64 2.70
CA THR A 21 -7.97 15.41 2.64
C THR A 21 -7.36 15.60 1.24
N GLU A 22 -8.09 16.19 0.32
CA GLU A 22 -7.68 16.41 -1.07
C GLU A 22 -6.45 17.30 -1.21
N ASP A 23 -6.15 18.12 -0.21
CA ASP A 23 -5.00 19.01 -0.15
C ASP A 23 -3.76 18.42 0.56
N PHE A 24 -3.87 17.21 1.14
CA PHE A 24 -2.75 16.59 1.87
C PHE A 24 -1.57 16.28 0.97
N ILE A 25 -1.87 15.76 -0.21
CA ILE A 25 -0.90 15.42 -1.23
C ILE A 25 -1.46 15.88 -2.56
N THR A 26 -0.76 16.77 -3.25
CA THR A 26 -1.18 17.29 -4.54
C THR A 26 -0.17 16.99 -5.64
N LEU A 27 -0.67 16.86 -6.85
CA LEU A 27 0.12 16.66 -8.06
C LEU A 27 -0.19 17.84 -9.00
N GLU A 28 0.83 18.61 -9.36
CA GLU A 28 0.71 19.76 -10.24
C GLU A 28 1.54 19.57 -11.50
N GLY A 29 0.92 19.76 -12.67
CA GLY A 29 1.62 19.80 -13.94
C GLY A 29 2.29 21.15 -14.15
N THR A 30 3.60 21.16 -14.32
CA THR A 30 4.38 22.37 -14.59
C THR A 30 5.13 22.26 -15.91
N SER A 31 5.68 23.37 -16.41
CA SER A 31 6.53 23.35 -17.61
C SER A 31 7.82 22.53 -17.43
N ALA A 32 8.23 22.26 -16.19
CA ALA A 32 9.41 21.46 -15.85
C ALA A 32 9.07 19.99 -15.58
N GLY A 33 7.79 19.61 -15.57
CA GLY A 33 7.32 18.26 -15.28
C GLY A 33 6.24 18.23 -14.22
N LEU A 34 6.07 17.08 -13.60
CA LEU A 34 5.10 16.85 -12.55
C LEU A 34 5.70 17.23 -11.18
N LEU A 35 5.08 18.19 -10.52
CA LEU A 35 5.43 18.56 -9.15
C LEU A 35 4.56 17.77 -8.17
N TYR A 36 5.20 16.98 -7.32
CA TYR A 36 4.58 16.30 -6.21
C TYR A 36 4.77 17.14 -4.95
N ASN A 37 3.67 17.63 -4.41
CA ASN A 37 3.71 18.51 -3.26
C ASN A 37 2.99 17.86 -2.07
N VAL A 38 3.69 17.81 -0.94
CA VAL A 38 3.12 17.44 0.36
C VAL A 38 3.26 18.65 1.25
N GLU A 39 2.14 19.26 1.61
CA GLU A 39 2.17 20.43 2.45
C GLU A 39 2.81 20.10 3.81
N SER A 40 3.80 20.88 4.23
CA SER A 40 4.59 20.61 5.44
C SER A 40 3.74 20.56 6.72
N THR A 41 2.67 21.34 6.76
CA THR A 41 1.70 21.34 7.87
C THR A 41 0.88 20.05 7.91
N LYS A 42 0.66 19.42 6.77
CA LYS A 42 -0.10 18.17 6.60
C LYS A 42 0.75 16.92 6.79
N LEU A 43 2.07 17.01 6.66
CA LEU A 43 2.97 15.87 6.87
C LEU A 43 2.78 15.19 8.23
N GLN A 44 2.48 15.96 9.28
CA GLN A 44 2.23 15.43 10.62
C GLN A 44 0.86 14.78 10.77
N GLU A 45 -0.07 15.08 9.86
CA GLU A 45 -1.42 14.52 9.84
C GLU A 45 -1.52 13.23 9.02
N LEU A 46 -0.60 12.99 8.08
CA LEU A 46 -0.61 11.79 7.23
C LEU A 46 -0.66 10.46 8.00
N PRO A 47 0.08 10.26 9.10
CA PRO A 47 -0.05 9.04 9.88
C PRO A 47 -1.47 8.85 10.44
N LYS A 48 -2.09 9.92 10.96
CA LYS A 48 -3.47 9.86 11.47
C LYS A 48 -4.48 9.60 10.36
N ALA A 49 -4.25 10.16 9.17
CA ALA A 49 -5.09 9.90 8.01
C ALA A 49 -4.98 8.43 7.57
N ALA A 50 -3.78 7.86 7.59
CA ALA A 50 -3.59 6.43 7.35
C ALA A 50 -4.33 5.58 8.40
N ASP A 51 -4.19 5.92 9.68
CA ASP A 51 -4.88 5.22 10.78
C ASP A 51 -6.41 5.26 10.63
N ALA A 52 -6.97 6.38 10.18
CA ALA A 52 -8.40 6.53 9.94
C ALA A 52 -8.93 5.59 8.84
N LEU A 53 -8.08 5.10 7.95
CA LEU A 53 -8.43 4.16 6.88
C LEU A 53 -8.24 2.69 7.28
N LEU A 54 -7.56 2.39 8.40
CA LEU A 54 -7.32 1.01 8.84
C LEU A 54 -8.61 0.19 9.04
N PRO A 55 -9.71 0.73 9.60
CA PRO A 55 -10.97 -0.02 9.71
C PRO A 55 -11.51 -0.48 8.34
N LYS A 56 -11.20 0.25 7.26
CA LYS A 56 -11.57 -0.17 5.89
C LYS A 56 -10.74 -1.33 5.40
N VAL A 57 -9.47 -1.40 5.80
CA VAL A 57 -8.60 -2.55 5.53
C VAL A 57 -9.11 -3.77 6.28
N GLU A 58 -9.41 -3.64 7.57
CA GLU A 58 -9.96 -4.73 8.39
C GLU A 58 -11.28 -5.27 7.83
N GLU A 59 -12.20 -4.38 7.44
CA GLU A 59 -13.45 -4.76 6.79
C GLU A 59 -13.21 -5.50 5.45
N PHE A 60 -12.22 -5.03 4.70
CA PHE A 60 -11.86 -5.61 3.41
C PHE A 60 -11.36 -7.04 3.52
N ILE A 61 -10.52 -7.34 4.51
CA ILE A 61 -9.91 -8.66 4.70
C ILE A 61 -10.80 -9.62 5.49
N LYS A 62 -11.89 -9.14 6.05
CA LYS A 62 -12.78 -9.93 6.90
C LYS A 62 -13.22 -11.23 6.22
N GLY A 63 -13.02 -12.36 6.91
CA GLY A 63 -13.36 -13.70 6.42
C GLY A 63 -12.33 -14.32 5.47
N HIS A 64 -11.16 -13.69 5.33
CA HIS A 64 -10.04 -14.24 4.58
C HIS A 64 -8.85 -14.48 5.52
N ASP A 65 -8.25 -15.66 5.43
CA ASP A 65 -6.94 -15.93 6.03
C ASP A 65 -5.89 -15.33 5.09
N ILE A 66 -5.11 -14.39 5.60
CA ILE A 66 -4.10 -13.65 4.84
C ILE A 66 -2.72 -14.17 5.22
N ASP A 67 -2.01 -14.70 4.24
CA ASP A 67 -0.68 -15.27 4.43
C ASP A 67 0.41 -14.22 4.28
N HIS A 68 0.17 -13.21 3.43
CA HIS A 68 1.20 -12.24 3.03
C HIS A 68 0.65 -10.82 2.89
N TRP A 69 1.54 -9.86 3.09
CA TRP A 69 1.21 -8.45 3.09
C TRP A 69 2.22 -7.64 2.29
N ILE A 70 1.73 -6.76 1.45
CA ILE A 70 2.52 -5.70 0.80
C ILE A 70 1.84 -4.37 1.09
N CYS A 71 2.61 -3.42 1.62
CA CYS A 71 2.14 -2.06 1.84
C CYS A 71 2.99 -1.09 1.02
N HIS A 72 2.36 -0.09 0.41
CA HIS A 72 3.05 0.99 -0.29
C HIS A 72 4.03 1.68 0.65
N PRO A 73 5.33 1.70 0.32
CA PRO A 73 6.35 2.31 1.15
C PRO A 73 6.38 3.84 0.97
N GLY A 74 5.27 4.50 1.34
CA GLY A 74 5.15 5.96 1.29
C GLY A 74 6.12 6.68 2.23
N GLY A 75 6.56 5.97 3.29
CA GLY A 75 7.54 6.39 4.28
C GLY A 75 7.63 5.35 5.39
N LYS A 76 8.73 5.35 6.13
CA LYS A 76 8.95 4.38 7.22
C LYS A 76 7.81 4.40 8.25
N VAL A 77 7.35 5.60 8.63
CA VAL A 77 6.27 5.78 9.62
C VAL A 77 4.95 5.20 9.12
N VAL A 78 4.65 5.34 7.82
CA VAL A 78 3.44 4.78 7.22
C VAL A 78 3.44 3.25 7.33
N LEU A 79 4.56 2.60 7.02
CA LEU A 79 4.70 1.15 7.15
C LEU A 79 4.56 0.69 8.60
N GLN A 80 5.21 1.39 9.55
CA GLN A 80 5.13 1.08 10.97
C GLN A 80 3.69 1.20 11.49
N ASN A 81 3.03 2.34 11.23
CA ASN A 81 1.66 2.56 11.66
C ASN A 81 0.69 1.52 11.06
N THR A 82 0.89 1.15 9.79
CA THR A 82 0.05 0.12 9.15
C THR A 82 0.24 -1.24 9.84
N ALA A 83 1.49 -1.63 10.11
CA ALA A 83 1.77 -2.89 10.79
C ALA A 83 1.20 -2.93 12.22
N GLU A 84 1.40 -1.86 13.00
CA GLU A 84 0.91 -1.73 14.35
C GLU A 84 -0.62 -1.65 14.41
N GLY A 85 -1.23 -0.81 13.57
CA GLY A 85 -2.67 -0.58 13.57
C GLY A 85 -3.49 -1.79 13.13
N LEU A 86 -2.95 -2.62 12.25
CA LEU A 86 -3.57 -3.89 11.83
C LEU A 86 -3.13 -5.09 12.68
N ASN A 87 -2.30 -4.89 13.70
CA ASN A 87 -1.72 -5.95 14.51
C ASN A 87 -1.07 -7.07 13.67
N LEU A 88 -0.33 -6.67 12.64
CA LEU A 88 0.32 -7.65 11.77
C LEU A 88 1.42 -8.41 12.51
N PRO A 89 1.67 -9.67 12.14
CA PRO A 89 2.81 -10.41 12.68
C PRO A 89 4.14 -9.71 12.42
N ASP A 90 5.12 -9.94 13.31
CA ASP A 90 6.48 -9.45 13.11
C ASP A 90 7.02 -9.90 11.75
N GLY A 91 7.59 -8.97 11.00
CA GLY A 91 8.14 -9.23 9.68
C GLY A 91 7.12 -9.25 8.53
N ALA A 92 5.82 -9.11 8.80
CA ALA A 92 4.79 -9.16 7.75
C ALA A 92 5.00 -8.13 6.60
N LEU A 93 5.64 -7.00 6.89
CA LEU A 93 5.94 -5.95 5.91
C LEU A 93 7.43 -5.85 5.55
N ASP A 94 8.26 -6.86 5.86
CA ASP A 94 9.70 -6.81 5.60
C ASP A 94 10.04 -6.56 4.13
N SER A 95 9.30 -7.16 3.21
CA SER A 95 9.47 -6.92 1.77
C SER A 95 9.22 -5.46 1.39
N SER A 96 8.23 -4.82 2.02
CA SER A 96 7.92 -3.39 1.81
C SER A 96 8.98 -2.48 2.42
N PHE A 97 9.48 -2.80 3.61
CA PHE A 97 10.60 -2.09 4.24
C PHE A 97 11.88 -2.22 3.42
N GLU A 98 12.18 -3.41 2.91
CA GLU A 98 13.35 -3.64 2.07
C GLU A 98 13.24 -2.89 0.74
N MET A 99 12.05 -2.85 0.13
CA MET A 99 11.80 -2.07 -1.07
C MET A 99 12.04 -0.57 -0.81
N PHE A 100 11.56 -0.06 0.34
CA PHE A 100 11.80 1.33 0.73
C PHE A 100 13.29 1.61 0.96
N ARG A 101 14.00 0.68 1.59
CA ARG A 101 15.45 0.79 1.84
C ARG A 101 16.25 0.86 0.54
N LEU A 102 15.88 0.07 -0.46
CA LEU A 102 16.63 -0.04 -1.73
C LEU A 102 16.31 1.11 -2.70
N PHE A 103 15.05 1.52 -2.79
CA PHE A 103 14.58 2.38 -3.87
C PHE A 103 13.83 3.63 -3.38
N GLY A 104 13.54 3.75 -2.10
CA GLY A 104 12.69 4.81 -1.58
C GLY A 104 11.24 4.68 -2.03
N ASN A 105 10.51 5.79 -2.02
CA ASN A 105 9.14 5.85 -2.50
C ASN A 105 9.12 6.05 -4.02
N MET A 106 8.74 5.03 -4.77
CA MET A 106 8.58 5.07 -6.23
C MET A 106 7.11 5.23 -6.65
N SER A 107 6.25 5.80 -5.78
CA SER A 107 4.82 5.92 -6.02
C SER A 107 4.17 4.52 -6.25
N ALA A 108 3.11 4.43 -7.07
CA ALA A 108 2.37 3.19 -7.32
C ALA A 108 3.26 2.01 -7.79
N THR A 109 4.40 2.30 -8.43
CA THR A 109 5.35 1.29 -8.89
C THR A 109 5.94 0.47 -7.75
N SER A 110 6.02 1.05 -6.54
CA SER A 110 6.61 0.38 -5.38
C SER A 110 5.91 -0.93 -5.02
N VAL A 111 4.57 -0.95 -4.98
CA VAL A 111 3.81 -2.17 -4.62
C VAL A 111 3.96 -3.25 -5.68
N ILE A 112 3.97 -2.87 -6.96
CA ILE A 112 4.17 -3.81 -8.06
C ILE A 112 5.58 -4.38 -8.03
N LYS A 113 6.57 -3.53 -7.77
CA LYS A 113 7.97 -3.97 -7.66
C LYS A 113 8.19 -4.89 -6.46
N THR A 114 7.53 -4.62 -5.33
CA THR A 114 7.54 -5.51 -4.18
C THR A 114 6.93 -6.87 -4.53
N LEU A 115 5.77 -6.88 -5.20
CA LEU A 115 5.13 -8.10 -5.65
C LEU A 115 6.01 -8.93 -6.59
N GLN A 116 6.77 -8.29 -7.49
CA GLN A 116 7.70 -8.97 -8.39
C GLN A 116 8.90 -9.60 -7.67
N ASN A 117 9.34 -8.98 -6.58
CA ASN A 117 10.49 -9.45 -5.80
C ASN A 117 10.07 -10.44 -4.69
N ASP A 118 8.77 -10.56 -4.43
CA ASP A 118 8.27 -11.49 -3.43
C ASP A 118 8.17 -12.89 -4.03
N PHE A 119 8.97 -13.79 -3.50
CA PHE A 119 9.08 -15.19 -3.96
C PHE A 119 8.02 -16.11 -3.33
N MET A 120 6.85 -15.57 -3.04
CA MET A 120 5.75 -16.36 -2.49
C MET A 120 5.39 -17.50 -3.43
N LYS A 121 5.30 -18.68 -2.87
CA LYS A 121 4.98 -19.90 -3.62
C LYS A 121 3.48 -20.16 -3.67
N GLU A 122 2.76 -19.82 -2.63
CA GLU A 122 1.33 -20.08 -2.46
C GLU A 122 0.71 -19.11 -1.44
N GLY A 123 -0.62 -19.07 -1.38
CA GLY A 123 -1.36 -18.31 -0.38
C GLY A 123 -2.02 -17.04 -0.89
N LYS A 124 -2.64 -16.34 0.04
CA LYS A 124 -3.34 -15.07 -0.21
C LYS A 124 -2.50 -13.89 0.25
N LEU A 125 -2.47 -12.87 -0.59
CA LEU A 125 -1.74 -11.64 -0.38
C LEU A 125 -2.70 -10.46 -0.37
N VAL A 126 -2.55 -9.57 0.60
CA VAL A 126 -3.17 -8.24 0.56
C VAL A 126 -2.12 -7.20 0.17
N MET A 127 -2.42 -6.43 -0.87
CA MET A 127 -1.71 -5.21 -1.20
C MET A 127 -2.47 -4.00 -0.68
N ILE A 128 -1.78 -3.12 0.04
CA ILE A 128 -2.28 -1.86 0.58
C ILE A 128 -1.50 -0.73 -0.07
N SER A 129 -2.18 0.20 -0.73
CA SER A 129 -1.55 1.37 -1.31
C SER A 129 -2.23 2.64 -0.80
N TYR A 130 -1.43 3.62 -0.38
CA TYR A 130 -1.90 4.94 -0.02
C TYR A 130 -1.56 5.94 -1.13
N GLY A 131 -2.45 6.87 -1.39
CA GLY A 131 -2.29 7.84 -2.47
C GLY A 131 -2.89 9.23 -2.17
N PRO A 132 -2.75 10.16 -3.13
CA PRO A 132 -3.31 11.51 -3.05
C PRO A 132 -4.83 11.53 -2.84
N GLY A 133 -5.32 12.59 -2.20
CA GLY A 133 -6.71 12.77 -1.89
C GLY A 133 -7.21 12.09 -0.62
N PHE A 134 -6.48 11.88 0.34
CA PHE A 134 -5.78 10.76 0.93
C PHE A 134 -6.62 9.47 0.85
N GLN A 135 -6.19 8.53 0.07
CA GLN A 135 -6.94 7.29 -0.19
C GLN A 135 -6.15 6.05 0.19
N VAL A 136 -6.87 4.96 0.40
CA VAL A 136 -6.32 3.60 0.43
C VAL A 136 -6.91 2.77 -0.70
N ASP A 137 -6.06 2.15 -1.48
CA ASP A 137 -6.41 1.15 -2.48
C ASP A 137 -5.98 -0.22 -1.98
N LEU A 138 -6.90 -1.17 -2.07
CA LEU A 138 -6.76 -2.52 -1.54
C LEU A 138 -6.92 -3.54 -2.66
N CYS A 139 -6.05 -4.52 -2.68
CA CYS A 139 -6.17 -5.64 -3.60
C CYS A 139 -5.86 -6.95 -2.87
N LEU A 140 -6.79 -7.89 -2.93
CA LEU A 140 -6.61 -9.24 -2.44
C LEU A 140 -6.28 -10.16 -3.62
N LEU A 141 -5.15 -10.81 -3.52
CA LEU A 141 -4.62 -11.72 -4.53
C LEU A 141 -4.50 -13.13 -3.98
N GLU A 142 -4.58 -14.10 -4.88
CA GLU A 142 -4.29 -15.51 -4.61
C GLU A 142 -3.25 -16.00 -5.60
N LYS A 143 -2.24 -16.69 -5.12
CA LYS A 143 -1.21 -17.32 -5.96
C LYS A 143 -1.80 -18.53 -6.67
N ILE A 144 -1.61 -18.62 -8.01
CA ILE A 144 -2.06 -19.74 -8.85
C ILE A 144 -0.88 -20.38 -9.58
#